data_ac58a7152d2a4f9f2eb8284fcdb43377
#
_entry.id   ac58a7152d2a4f9f2eb8284fcdb43377
#
_cell.length_a   1.000
_cell.length_b   1.000
_cell.length_c   1.000
_cell.angle_alpha   90.00
_cell.angle_beta   90.00
_cell.angle_gamma   90.00
#
_symmetry.space_group_name_H-M   'P 1'
#
loop_
_entity.id
_entity.type
_entity.pdbx_description
1 polymer ?
#
loop_
_entity_poly.entity_id
_entity_poly.type
_entity_poly.pdbx_seq_one_letter_code
_entity_poly.pdbx_strand_id
1 'polypeptide(L)'
;MKKPHYYYKVSTESNVGRDVQAFMNRCQEAEEQALEWVKKQGAEHYYESPEGMAGGVGAVEFADTTEREGWDKEVSPDGRVFFFPIEGSDLEREMNALPVVSEAELFAILNLQPNRTKDNLPLPMTFGNSTPIVFLHQGYWYADVPYMSADMTLTKIDEKDFYRRKMAAINERK
;
A
#
# COMPACT_ATOMS: atom_id res chain seq x y z
N MET A 1 -16.74 11.33 -12.65
CA MET A 1 -15.54 11.49 -13.51
C MET A 1 -14.53 10.40 -13.20
N LYS A 2 -14.08 9.69 -14.21
CA LYS A 2 -13.11 8.63 -14.05
C LYS A 2 -11.76 9.21 -13.66
N LYS A 3 -11.13 8.68 -12.61
CA LYS A 3 -9.78 9.14 -12.22
C LYS A 3 -8.78 8.70 -13.27
N PRO A 4 -7.78 9.53 -13.59
CA PRO A 4 -6.76 9.15 -14.56
C PRO A 4 -5.89 8.01 -14.01
N HIS A 5 -5.53 7.11 -14.90
CA HIS A 5 -4.59 6.03 -14.62
C HIS A 5 -3.49 6.08 -15.66
N TYR A 6 -2.28 5.88 -15.21
CA TYR A 6 -1.10 5.84 -16.08
C TYR A 6 -0.40 4.52 -15.82
N TYR A 7 -0.02 3.84 -16.89
CA TYR A 7 0.55 2.49 -16.82
C TYR A 7 1.97 2.52 -17.35
N TYR A 8 2.90 2.00 -16.55
CA TYR A 8 4.32 2.01 -16.88
C TYR A 8 4.95 0.64 -16.65
N LYS A 9 6.03 0.38 -17.38
CA LYS A 9 6.93 -0.73 -17.08
C LYS A 9 8.36 -0.21 -17.01
N VAL A 10 9.18 -0.87 -16.21
CA VAL A 10 10.59 -0.53 -16.07
C VAL A 10 11.38 -1.82 -15.80
N SER A 11 12.55 -1.92 -16.43
CA SER A 11 13.41 -3.09 -16.25
C SER A 11 13.88 -3.23 -14.80
N THR A 12 13.88 -4.46 -14.29
CA THR A 12 14.39 -4.76 -12.95
C THR A 12 15.89 -4.43 -12.81
N GLU A 13 16.62 -4.35 -13.91
CA GLU A 13 18.06 -4.06 -13.91
C GLU A 13 18.38 -2.57 -13.93
N SER A 14 17.39 -1.73 -14.21
CA SER A 14 17.58 -0.27 -14.18
C SER A 14 17.71 0.22 -12.74
N ASN A 15 18.23 1.44 -12.57
CA ASN A 15 18.32 2.06 -11.24
C ASN A 15 16.91 2.20 -10.61
N VAL A 16 15.94 2.67 -11.40
CA VAL A 16 14.55 2.80 -10.93
C VAL A 16 13.99 1.42 -10.57
N GLY A 17 14.22 0.41 -11.40
CA GLY A 17 13.75 -0.95 -11.13
C GLY A 17 14.32 -1.53 -9.83
N ARG A 18 15.58 -1.24 -9.54
CA ARG A 18 16.23 -1.66 -8.28
C ARG A 18 15.63 -0.92 -7.09
N ASP A 19 15.33 0.37 -7.25
CA ASP A 19 14.69 1.15 -6.20
C ASP A 19 13.26 0.66 -5.92
N VAL A 20 12.53 0.27 -6.97
CA VAL A 20 11.21 -0.36 -6.81
C VAL A 20 11.34 -1.68 -6.06
N GLN A 21 12.33 -2.50 -6.41
CA GLN A 21 12.57 -3.77 -5.70
C GLN A 21 12.83 -3.54 -4.21
N ALA A 22 13.71 -2.58 -3.89
CA ALA A 22 14.01 -2.24 -2.50
C ALA A 22 12.76 -1.74 -1.77
N PHE A 23 11.95 -0.94 -2.43
CA PHE A 23 10.67 -0.46 -1.89
C PHE A 23 9.71 -1.64 -1.61
N MET A 24 9.56 -2.56 -2.57
CA MET A 24 8.69 -3.72 -2.40
C MET A 24 9.18 -4.64 -1.27
N ASN A 25 10.49 -4.76 -1.10
CA ASN A 25 11.06 -5.50 0.04
C ASN A 25 10.70 -4.84 1.36
N ARG A 26 10.76 -3.50 1.45
CA ARG A 26 10.34 -2.78 2.66
C ARG A 26 8.85 -2.97 2.93
N CYS A 27 8.01 -2.98 1.88
CA CYS A 27 6.58 -3.26 2.03
C CYS A 27 6.36 -4.64 2.63
N GLN A 28 7.05 -5.65 2.12
CA GLN A 28 6.93 -7.02 2.61
C GLN A 28 7.37 -7.13 4.06
N GLU A 29 8.50 -6.53 4.42
CA GLU A 29 8.99 -6.54 5.81
C GLU A 29 8.01 -5.85 6.75
N ALA A 30 7.44 -4.73 6.34
CA ALA A 30 6.47 -4.00 7.15
C ALA A 30 5.20 -4.84 7.38
N GLU A 31 4.72 -5.52 6.34
CA GLU A 31 3.56 -6.41 6.44
C GLU A 31 3.84 -7.61 7.35
N GLU A 32 5.03 -8.19 7.25
CA GLU A 32 5.43 -9.32 8.11
C GLU A 32 5.48 -8.91 9.58
N GLN A 33 6.02 -7.72 9.88
CA GLN A 33 6.07 -7.21 11.24
C GLN A 33 4.67 -6.91 11.80
N ALA A 34 3.79 -6.37 10.98
CA ALA A 34 2.40 -6.14 11.37
C ALA A 34 1.70 -7.47 11.70
N LEU A 35 1.86 -8.46 10.82
CA LEU A 35 1.25 -9.77 11.01
C LEU A 35 1.79 -10.47 12.26
N GLU A 36 3.10 -10.38 12.49
CA GLU A 36 3.73 -10.96 13.67
C GLU A 36 3.18 -10.34 14.97
N TRP A 37 3.07 -9.00 14.99
CA TRP A 37 2.51 -8.30 16.14
C TRP A 37 1.06 -8.71 16.41
N VAL A 38 0.25 -8.80 15.35
CA VAL A 38 -1.17 -9.19 15.43
C VAL A 38 -1.30 -10.61 15.99
N LYS A 39 -0.50 -11.54 15.51
CA LYS A 39 -0.48 -12.93 16.01
C LYS A 39 -0.07 -12.99 17.47
N LYS A 40 0.89 -12.16 17.86
CA LYS A 40 1.35 -12.08 19.25
C LYS A 40 0.23 -11.64 20.19
N GLN A 41 -0.70 -10.80 19.71
CA GLN A 41 -1.86 -10.38 20.48
C GLN A 41 -2.96 -11.44 20.54
N GLY A 42 -2.85 -12.50 19.76
CA GLY A 42 -3.88 -13.53 19.68
C GLY A 42 -5.04 -13.19 18.75
N ALA A 43 -4.88 -12.16 17.93
CA ALA A 43 -5.90 -11.76 16.97
C ALA A 43 -5.88 -12.65 15.73
N GLU A 44 -7.03 -12.80 15.06
CA GLU A 44 -7.15 -13.60 13.85
C GLU A 44 -6.95 -12.78 12.58
N HIS A 45 -7.45 -11.55 12.58
CA HIS A 45 -7.43 -10.67 11.41
C HIS A 45 -7.08 -9.26 11.83
N TYR A 46 -6.59 -8.47 10.88
CA TYR A 46 -6.34 -7.07 11.11
C TYR A 46 -6.56 -6.27 9.83
N TYR A 47 -6.76 -4.97 10.02
CA TYR A 47 -6.85 -4.00 8.92
C TYR A 47 -5.62 -3.13 8.94
N GLU A 48 -5.05 -2.88 7.78
CA GLU A 48 -3.84 -2.05 7.68
C GLU A 48 -4.13 -0.61 8.09
N SER A 49 -3.08 0.08 8.50
CA SER A 49 -3.18 1.50 8.79
C SER A 49 -3.59 2.26 7.53
N PRO A 50 -4.56 3.20 7.61
CA PRO A 50 -4.95 3.98 6.43
C PRO A 50 -3.88 4.95 5.96
N GLU A 51 -2.80 5.14 6.71
CA GLU A 51 -1.76 6.12 6.43
C GLU A 51 -0.68 5.62 5.48
N GLY A 52 -0.69 4.32 5.12
CA GLY A 52 0.39 3.76 4.32
C GLY A 52 -0.08 2.87 3.19
N MET A 53 0.86 2.51 2.32
CA MET A 53 0.65 1.53 1.26
C MET A 53 0.81 0.10 1.80
N ALA A 54 1.68 -0.09 2.77
CA ALA A 54 1.94 -1.39 3.37
C ALA A 54 2.38 -1.24 4.82
N GLY A 55 2.04 -2.23 5.62
CA GLY A 55 2.42 -2.28 7.03
C GLY A 55 1.49 -1.49 7.93
N GLY A 56 1.80 -1.54 9.23
CA GLY A 56 0.98 -0.91 10.23
C GLY A 56 -0.32 -1.66 10.51
N VAL A 57 -0.95 -1.35 11.62
CA VAL A 57 -2.23 -1.95 12.03
C VAL A 57 -3.18 -0.82 12.41
N GLY A 58 -4.37 -0.82 11.80
CA GLY A 58 -5.42 0.16 12.12
C GLY A 58 -6.43 -0.40 13.11
N ALA A 59 -6.77 -1.68 12.98
CA ALA A 59 -7.73 -2.35 13.87
C ALA A 59 -7.48 -3.85 13.80
N VAL A 60 -7.91 -4.58 14.84
CA VAL A 60 -7.79 -6.04 14.85
C VAL A 60 -9.16 -6.69 15.11
N GLU A 61 -9.29 -7.96 14.70
CA GLU A 61 -10.44 -8.79 14.98
C GLU A 61 -9.99 -10.01 15.78
N PHE A 62 -10.69 -10.29 16.88
CA PHE A 62 -10.48 -11.51 17.67
C PHE A 62 -11.63 -12.48 17.42
N ALA A 63 -11.34 -13.77 17.53
CA ALA A 63 -12.38 -14.81 17.47
C ALA A 63 -13.40 -14.61 18.59
N ASP A 64 -12.93 -14.31 19.80
CA ASP A 64 -13.78 -13.97 20.94
C ASP A 64 -14.12 -12.49 20.88
N THR A 65 -15.38 -12.17 20.68
CA THR A 65 -15.87 -10.80 20.52
C THR A 65 -16.27 -10.13 21.84
N THR A 66 -16.06 -10.79 23.00
CA THR A 66 -16.30 -10.17 24.29
C THR A 66 -15.26 -9.07 24.57
N GLU A 67 -15.61 -8.16 25.48
CA GLU A 67 -14.69 -7.10 25.87
C GLU A 67 -13.38 -7.67 26.40
N ARG A 68 -12.27 -7.01 26.08
CA ARG A 68 -10.93 -7.45 26.47
C ARG A 68 -10.21 -6.31 27.20
N GLU A 69 -9.49 -6.68 28.24
CA GLU A 69 -8.63 -5.74 28.97
C GLU A 69 -7.55 -5.20 28.03
N GLY A 70 -7.38 -3.88 28.03
CA GLY A 70 -6.37 -3.21 27.20
C GLY A 70 -6.88 -2.79 25.83
N TRP A 71 -8.11 -3.16 25.47
CA TRP A 71 -8.67 -2.90 24.15
C TRP A 71 -10.02 -2.20 24.23
N ASP A 72 -10.24 -1.26 23.32
CA ASP A 72 -11.55 -0.67 23.07
C ASP A 72 -12.26 -1.47 21.99
N LYS A 73 -13.52 -1.78 22.22
CA LYS A 73 -14.36 -2.57 21.31
C LYS A 73 -15.30 -1.64 20.56
N GLU A 74 -15.37 -1.77 19.26
CA GLU A 74 -16.34 -1.09 18.41
C GLU A 74 -17.11 -2.09 17.58
N VAL A 75 -18.40 -1.84 17.41
CA VAL A 75 -19.27 -2.67 16.56
C VAL A 75 -19.76 -1.81 15.39
N SER A 76 -19.48 -2.27 14.17
CA SER A 76 -19.91 -1.57 12.96
C SER A 76 -21.43 -1.78 12.71
N PRO A 77 -22.04 -0.95 11.85
CA PRO A 77 -23.47 -1.11 11.51
C PRO A 77 -23.84 -2.49 10.96
N ASP A 78 -22.90 -3.19 10.32
CA ASP A 78 -23.12 -4.54 9.78
C ASP A 78 -22.84 -5.66 10.78
N GLY A 79 -22.58 -5.31 12.04
CA GLY A 79 -22.39 -6.28 13.13
C GLY A 79 -20.95 -6.78 13.30
N ARG A 80 -20.00 -6.29 12.54
CA ARG A 80 -18.58 -6.67 12.70
C ARG A 80 -18.00 -6.02 13.94
N VAL A 81 -17.14 -6.75 14.64
CA VAL A 81 -16.55 -6.28 15.89
C VAL A 81 -15.07 -6.01 15.68
N PHE A 82 -14.65 -4.78 15.98
CA PHE A 82 -13.27 -4.33 15.85
C PHE A 82 -12.72 -3.94 17.21
N PHE A 83 -11.43 -4.15 17.38
CA PHE A 83 -10.73 -3.78 18.61
C PHE A 83 -9.59 -2.82 18.30
N PHE A 84 -9.45 -1.82 19.16
CA PHE A 84 -8.39 -0.83 19.09
C PHE A 84 -7.69 -0.78 20.46
N PRO A 85 -6.37 -0.59 20.50
CA PRO A 85 -5.71 -0.38 21.79
C PRO A 85 -6.28 0.85 22.50
N ILE A 86 -6.35 0.80 23.81
CA ILE A 86 -6.79 1.94 24.61
C ILE A 86 -5.83 3.12 24.37
N GLU A 87 -6.39 4.30 24.13
CA GLU A 87 -5.61 5.52 23.88
C GLU A 87 -4.66 5.79 25.05
N GLY A 88 -3.39 6.05 24.72
CA GLY A 88 -2.35 6.33 25.69
C GLY A 88 -1.72 5.10 26.33
N SER A 89 -2.16 3.90 25.95
CA SER A 89 -1.61 2.66 26.52
C SER A 89 -0.28 2.27 25.87
N ASP A 90 0.46 1.39 26.54
CA ASP A 90 1.68 0.81 25.98
C ASP A 90 1.39 0.03 24.69
N LEU A 91 0.24 -0.65 24.66
CA LEU A 91 -0.19 -1.41 23.51
C LEU A 91 -0.39 -0.52 22.28
N GLU A 92 -0.99 0.66 22.47
CA GLU A 92 -1.13 1.65 21.40
C GLU A 92 0.24 2.13 20.91
N ARG A 93 1.18 2.37 21.84
CA ARG A 93 2.53 2.79 21.46
C ARG A 93 3.25 1.70 20.65
N GLU A 94 3.09 0.44 21.02
CA GLU A 94 3.63 -0.69 20.24
C GLU A 94 3.04 -0.73 18.85
N MET A 95 1.72 -0.60 18.74
CA MET A 95 1.03 -0.62 17.45
C MET A 95 1.48 0.53 16.56
N ASN A 96 1.58 1.74 17.12
CA ASN A 96 1.99 2.92 16.37
C ASN A 96 3.47 2.91 15.99
N ALA A 97 4.28 2.10 16.67
CA ALA A 97 5.70 1.95 16.35
C ALA A 97 5.97 0.96 15.22
N LEU A 98 4.95 0.21 14.77
CA LEU A 98 5.12 -0.71 13.66
C LEU A 98 5.46 0.06 12.39
N PRO A 99 6.38 -0.47 11.56
CA PRO A 99 6.76 0.23 10.33
C PRO A 99 5.59 0.34 9.36
N VAL A 100 5.47 1.51 8.75
CA VAL A 100 4.49 1.79 7.71
C VAL A 100 5.24 2.35 6.52
N VAL A 101 5.00 1.78 5.33
CA VAL A 101 5.62 2.24 4.09
C VAL A 101 4.60 3.08 3.33
N SER A 102 4.97 4.34 3.05
CA SER A 102 4.09 5.29 2.40
C SER A 102 4.13 5.17 0.89
N GLU A 103 2.99 5.31 0.23
CA GLU A 103 2.93 5.38 -1.23
C GLU A 103 3.67 6.60 -1.79
N ALA A 104 3.88 7.63 -0.97
CA ALA A 104 4.70 8.79 -1.36
C ALA A 104 6.14 8.40 -1.71
N GLU A 105 6.69 7.37 -1.05
CA GLU A 105 8.02 6.86 -1.37
C GLU A 105 8.06 6.27 -2.77
N LEU A 106 7.03 5.51 -3.15
CA LEU A 106 6.92 4.94 -4.49
C LEU A 106 6.78 6.05 -5.55
N PHE A 107 5.97 7.05 -5.25
CA PHE A 107 5.77 8.19 -6.16
C PHE A 107 7.09 8.93 -6.41
N ALA A 108 7.92 9.08 -5.36
CA ALA A 108 9.24 9.69 -5.51
C ALA A 108 10.18 8.83 -6.37
N ILE A 109 10.19 7.51 -6.13
CA ILE A 109 11.01 6.56 -6.90
C ILE A 109 10.65 6.62 -8.38
N LEU A 110 9.36 6.67 -8.70
CA LEU A 110 8.85 6.71 -10.07
C LEU A 110 8.86 8.11 -10.66
N ASN A 111 9.29 9.11 -9.90
CA ASN A 111 9.31 10.52 -10.32
C ASN A 111 7.97 10.97 -10.88
N LEU A 112 6.90 10.69 -10.14
CA LEU A 112 5.56 11.10 -10.54
C LEU A 112 5.38 12.60 -10.35
N GLN A 113 4.67 13.22 -11.29
CA GLN A 113 4.46 14.65 -11.28
C GLN A 113 3.03 14.98 -10.87
N PRO A 114 2.82 15.99 -10.00
CA PRO A 114 1.47 16.39 -9.63
C PRO A 114 0.72 16.95 -10.83
N ASN A 115 -0.59 16.81 -10.81
CA ASN A 115 -1.45 17.47 -11.79
C ASN A 115 -1.25 19.00 -11.69
N ARG A 116 -1.53 19.70 -12.76
CA ARG A 116 -1.32 21.15 -12.82
C ARG A 116 -2.61 21.89 -13.09
N THR A 117 -2.67 23.14 -12.60
CA THR A 117 -3.78 24.05 -12.87
C THR A 117 -3.68 24.60 -14.29
N LYS A 118 -4.70 25.38 -14.71
CA LYS A 118 -4.69 26.10 -16.00
C LYS A 118 -3.46 27.00 -16.13
N ASP A 119 -2.98 27.55 -15.01
CA ASP A 119 -1.84 28.47 -14.99
C ASP A 119 -0.51 27.73 -14.83
N ASN A 120 -0.51 26.41 -15.03
CA ASN A 120 0.67 25.55 -14.94
C ASN A 120 1.29 25.49 -13.53
N LEU A 121 0.48 25.71 -12.50
CA LEU A 121 0.91 25.56 -11.11
C LEU A 121 0.67 24.13 -10.62
N PRO A 122 1.61 23.52 -9.89
CA PRO A 122 1.41 22.15 -9.39
C PRO A 122 0.29 22.10 -8.36
N LEU A 123 -0.58 21.08 -8.50
CA LEU A 123 -1.60 20.77 -7.51
C LEU A 123 -1.00 19.78 -6.50
N PRO A 124 -1.43 19.82 -5.22
CA PRO A 124 -0.99 18.84 -4.25
C PRO A 124 -1.35 17.43 -4.73
N MET A 125 -0.45 16.49 -4.50
CA MET A 125 -0.74 15.07 -4.73
C MET A 125 -1.67 14.60 -3.62
N THR A 126 -2.76 13.94 -4.00
CA THR A 126 -3.70 13.37 -3.02
C THR A 126 -3.53 11.87 -2.99
N PHE A 127 -3.33 11.34 -1.79
CA PHE A 127 -3.20 9.91 -1.54
C PHE A 127 -4.54 9.39 -1.02
N GLY A 128 -4.84 8.14 -1.26
CA GLY A 128 -6.03 7.50 -0.71
C GLY A 128 -7.21 7.37 -1.65
N ASN A 129 -7.14 7.94 -2.86
CA ASN A 129 -8.23 7.81 -3.84
C ASN A 129 -7.99 6.73 -4.88
N SER A 130 -6.76 6.27 -5.03
CA SER A 130 -6.43 5.09 -5.84
C SER A 130 -5.09 4.57 -5.35
N THR A 131 -5.12 3.34 -4.82
CA THR A 131 -3.91 2.66 -4.39
C THR A 131 -3.11 2.27 -5.63
N PRO A 132 -1.81 2.59 -5.69
CA PRO A 132 -0.98 2.14 -6.79
C PRO A 132 -0.94 0.62 -6.84
N ILE A 133 -0.91 0.06 -8.04
CA ILE A 133 -0.74 -1.36 -8.24
C ILE A 133 0.64 -1.57 -8.85
N VAL A 134 1.44 -2.42 -8.21
CA VAL A 134 2.80 -2.73 -8.68
C VAL A 134 2.99 -4.24 -8.64
N PHE A 135 3.48 -4.81 -9.74
CA PHE A 135 3.78 -6.23 -9.78
C PHE A 135 5.00 -6.51 -10.68
N LEU A 136 5.62 -7.64 -10.41
CA LEU A 136 6.78 -8.12 -11.15
C LEU A 136 6.36 -9.18 -12.16
N HIS A 137 6.81 -9.07 -13.40
CA HIS A 137 6.59 -10.09 -14.42
C HIS A 137 7.74 -10.09 -15.43
N GLN A 138 8.39 -11.23 -15.56
CA GLN A 138 9.41 -11.49 -16.60
C GLN A 138 10.46 -10.38 -16.76
N GLY A 139 11.06 -9.96 -15.64
CA GLY A 139 12.17 -8.99 -15.69
C GLY A 139 11.75 -7.53 -15.70
N TYR A 140 10.45 -7.25 -15.57
CA TYR A 140 9.92 -5.88 -15.53
C TYR A 140 9.01 -5.67 -14.34
N TRP A 141 9.11 -4.47 -13.77
CA TRP A 141 8.12 -3.96 -12.85
C TRP A 141 7.05 -3.23 -13.65
N TYR A 142 5.78 -3.52 -13.34
CA TYR A 142 4.61 -2.86 -13.94
C TYR A 142 3.91 -2.06 -12.87
N ALA A 143 3.49 -0.85 -13.23
CA ALA A 143 2.84 0.06 -12.28
C ALA A 143 1.61 0.72 -12.89
N ASP A 144 0.53 0.77 -12.10
CA ASP A 144 -0.67 1.56 -12.35
C ASP A 144 -0.68 2.68 -11.33
N VAL A 145 -0.53 3.92 -11.77
CA VAL A 145 -0.35 5.07 -10.90
C VAL A 145 -1.28 6.21 -11.31
N PRO A 146 -1.62 7.09 -10.36
CA PRO A 146 -2.58 8.18 -10.64
C PRO A 146 -1.96 9.44 -11.24
N TYR A 147 -0.65 9.48 -11.42
CA TYR A 147 0.07 10.64 -11.96
C TYR A 147 1.09 10.22 -13.01
N MET A 148 1.42 11.14 -13.90
CA MET A 148 2.43 10.90 -14.93
C MET A 148 3.83 10.91 -14.33
N SER A 149 4.71 10.08 -14.89
CA SER A 149 6.13 10.06 -14.52
C SER A 149 6.93 10.97 -15.46
N ALA A 150 7.89 11.71 -14.89
CA ALA A 150 8.88 12.47 -15.65
C ALA A 150 10.13 11.63 -15.95
N ASP A 151 10.22 10.38 -15.46
CA ASP A 151 11.39 9.55 -15.64
C ASP A 151 11.37 8.86 -17.00
N MET A 152 12.38 9.14 -17.80
CA MET A 152 12.49 8.63 -19.17
C MET A 152 12.84 7.13 -19.22
N THR A 153 13.26 6.52 -18.12
CA THR A 153 13.52 5.08 -18.08
C THR A 153 12.25 4.25 -17.97
N LEU A 154 11.14 4.86 -17.57
CA LEU A 154 9.83 4.20 -17.55
C LEU A 154 9.23 4.21 -18.96
N THR A 155 8.74 3.05 -19.38
CA THR A 155 8.04 2.91 -20.66
C THR A 155 6.54 2.95 -20.39
N LYS A 156 5.85 3.87 -21.03
CA LYS A 156 4.38 3.95 -20.94
C LYS A 156 3.76 2.82 -21.75
N ILE A 157 2.80 2.12 -21.17
CA ILE A 157 2.06 1.04 -21.81
C ILE A 157 0.56 1.33 -21.73
N ASP A 158 -0.25 0.63 -22.50
CA ASP A 158 -1.69 0.80 -22.45
C ASP A 158 -2.34 -0.08 -21.39
N GLU A 159 -3.59 0.22 -21.08
CA GLU A 159 -4.37 -0.48 -20.06
C GLU A 159 -4.52 -1.97 -20.36
N LYS A 160 -4.78 -2.33 -21.62
CA LYS A 160 -4.94 -3.72 -22.04
C LYS A 160 -3.66 -4.52 -21.81
N ASP A 161 -2.53 -3.95 -22.16
CA ASP A 161 -1.24 -4.61 -21.98
C ASP A 161 -0.93 -4.80 -20.49
N PHE A 162 -1.20 -3.78 -19.69
CA PHE A 162 -1.00 -3.84 -18.23
C PHE A 162 -1.80 -4.98 -17.61
N TYR A 163 -3.10 -5.04 -17.88
CA TYR A 163 -3.96 -6.06 -17.28
C TYR A 163 -3.68 -7.47 -17.83
N ARG A 164 -3.29 -7.59 -19.09
CA ARG A 164 -2.86 -8.86 -19.64
C ARG A 164 -1.64 -9.40 -18.89
N ARG A 165 -0.66 -8.54 -18.63
CA ARG A 165 0.55 -8.90 -17.87
C ARG A 165 0.23 -9.24 -16.43
N LYS A 166 -0.68 -8.48 -15.82
CA LYS A 166 -1.11 -8.73 -14.45
C LYS A 166 -1.76 -10.10 -14.31
N MET A 167 -2.63 -10.46 -15.23
CA MET A 167 -3.28 -11.78 -15.23
C MET A 167 -2.27 -12.89 -15.46
N ALA A 168 -1.32 -12.70 -16.38
CA ALA A 168 -0.25 -13.67 -16.61
C ALA A 168 0.59 -13.88 -15.35
N ALA A 169 0.95 -12.81 -14.64
CA ALA A 169 1.72 -12.90 -13.40
C ALA A 169 0.96 -13.66 -12.31
N ILE A 170 -0.35 -13.42 -12.17
CA ILE A 170 -1.20 -14.12 -11.21
C ILE A 170 -1.26 -15.62 -11.57
N ASN A 171 -1.44 -15.95 -12.83
CA ASN A 171 -1.55 -17.36 -13.27
C ASN A 171 -0.25 -18.13 -13.08
N GLU A 172 0.90 -17.49 -13.25
CA GLU A 172 2.20 -18.11 -13.05
C GLU A 172 2.49 -18.46 -11.58
N ARG A 173 1.77 -17.84 -10.65
CA ARG A 173 1.93 -18.09 -9.19
C ARG A 173 1.10 -19.27 -8.69
N LYS A 174 0.21 -19.82 -9.51
CA LYS A 174 -0.65 -20.93 -9.12
C LYS A 174 0.03 -22.29 -9.26
#